data_478d292560808b8f8ca574e1fe8ec48b
#
_entry.id   478d292560808b8f8ca574e1fe8ec48b
#
_cell.length_a   1.000
_cell.length_b   1.000
_cell.length_c   1.000
_cell.angle_alpha   90.00
_cell.angle_beta   90.00
_cell.angle_gamma   90.00
#
_symmetry.space_group_name_H-M   'P 1'
#
loop_
_entity.id
_entity.type
_entity.pdbx_description
1 polymer ?
#
loop_
_entity_poly.entity_id
_entity_poly.type
_entity_poly.pdbx_seq_one_letter_code
_entity_poly.pdbx_strand_id
1 'polypeptide(L)'
;SNPSQLATAAGARFILQGTILKDPETVKVSTHLTDVANGRQIWAEAYTHPLEAGRLFATQEEIARSVVAAIGSEYGIIARRLSAEARKKPPAELDTYEALLRYYAHQISPSVESIQQCFTALERAAEREPEYGPVWSALATLHCQMYAVDAPGFEESLDTALRFARRGVLREPGSQLGRLILAYASYLADDSESFHEEIETALTLNPNSPYTVGTAGYFHIMRGEFDRGLPLLDRAIAANPCHPNWFHGGYVINYLRQQEYDLALLEVQNHSPYLSYWLPAAFAAILGSVGRIDEAKTYLEQVKEQKPDFGSRAHELFRRTL
;
A
#
# COMPACT_ATOMS: atom_id res chain seq x y z
N SER A 1 25.16 27.08 11.80
CA SER A 1 25.21 25.82 12.56
C SER A 1 25.22 24.66 11.58
N ASN A 2 26.08 23.66 11.82
CA ASN A 2 26.11 22.46 10.98
C ASN A 2 24.81 21.67 11.22
N PRO A 3 24.00 21.39 10.18
CA PRO A 3 22.72 20.68 10.32
C PRO A 3 22.85 19.35 11.07
N SER A 4 23.95 18.61 10.84
CA SER A 4 24.20 17.33 11.53
C SER A 4 24.41 17.51 13.04
N GLN A 5 24.98 18.62 13.49
CA GLN A 5 25.14 18.91 14.92
C GLN A 5 23.79 19.24 15.58
N LEU A 6 22.93 19.97 14.88
CA LEU A 6 21.57 20.27 15.34
C LEU A 6 20.73 19.00 15.47
N ALA A 7 20.83 18.10 14.49
CA ALA A 7 20.11 16.83 14.54
C ALA A 7 20.57 15.94 15.69
N THR A 8 21.89 15.84 15.90
CA THR A 8 22.46 15.05 17.01
C THR A 8 22.00 15.63 18.35
N ALA A 9 21.99 16.96 18.50
CA ALA A 9 21.51 17.62 19.72
C ALA A 9 20.01 17.42 19.95
N ALA A 10 19.22 17.28 18.87
CA ALA A 10 17.77 17.00 18.92
C ALA A 10 17.44 15.51 19.01
N GLY A 11 18.43 14.60 18.97
CA GLY A 11 18.20 13.16 18.91
C GLY A 11 17.56 12.70 17.59
N ALA A 12 17.62 13.54 16.51
CA ALA A 12 17.01 13.23 15.24
C ALA A 12 17.99 12.39 14.38
N ARG A 13 17.49 11.32 13.79
CA ARG A 13 18.24 10.48 12.85
C ARG A 13 18.22 11.03 11.42
N PHE A 14 17.13 11.66 11.03
CA PHE A 14 16.95 12.16 9.68
C PHE A 14 16.79 13.69 9.67
N ILE A 15 17.39 14.36 8.69
CA ILE A 15 17.27 15.79 8.50
C ILE A 15 16.71 16.05 7.10
N LEU A 16 15.60 16.77 7.05
CA LEU A 16 15.09 17.36 5.81
C LEU A 16 15.62 18.79 5.69
N GLN A 17 16.25 19.10 4.57
CA GLN A 17 16.73 20.44 4.22
C GLN A 17 16.18 20.86 2.87
N GLY A 18 16.05 22.16 2.66
CA GLY A 18 15.61 22.68 1.38
C GLY A 18 16.21 24.03 1.09
N THR A 19 16.26 24.38 -0.19
CA THR A 19 16.61 25.70 -0.71
C THR A 19 15.49 26.18 -1.60
N ILE A 20 15.20 27.48 -1.53
CA ILE A 20 14.22 28.15 -2.38
C ILE A 20 14.95 29.13 -3.25
N LEU A 21 14.84 28.94 -4.56
CA LEU A 21 15.32 29.91 -5.58
C LEU A 21 14.09 30.50 -6.26
N LYS A 22 14.11 31.81 -6.43
CA LYS A 22 13.04 32.55 -7.06
C LYS A 22 13.61 33.40 -8.17
N ASP A 23 13.03 33.33 -9.34
CA ASP A 23 13.19 34.28 -10.43
C ASP A 23 11.84 35.00 -10.69
N PRO A 24 11.78 35.97 -11.65
CA PRO A 24 10.54 36.70 -11.89
C PRO A 24 9.33 35.88 -12.31
N GLU A 25 9.53 34.71 -12.90
CA GLU A 25 8.46 33.88 -13.48
C GLU A 25 8.27 32.57 -12.76
N THR A 26 9.30 32.06 -12.03
CA THR A 26 9.23 30.73 -11.40
C THR A 26 9.78 30.73 -9.98
N VAL A 27 9.31 29.78 -9.19
CA VAL A 27 9.90 29.38 -7.92
C VAL A 27 10.36 27.93 -8.00
N LYS A 28 11.61 27.70 -7.63
CA LYS A 28 12.19 26.35 -7.53
C LYS A 28 12.50 26.04 -6.07
N VAL A 29 11.92 24.96 -5.56
CA VAL A 29 12.20 24.42 -4.22
C VAL A 29 12.93 23.12 -4.38
N SER A 30 14.18 23.06 -3.91
CA SER A 30 14.98 21.84 -3.90
C SER A 30 15.04 21.31 -2.47
N THR A 31 14.68 20.05 -2.27
CA THR A 31 14.64 19.39 -0.96
C THR A 31 15.53 18.16 -0.96
N HIS A 32 16.14 17.86 0.17
CA HIS A 32 16.91 16.63 0.35
C HIS A 32 16.82 16.11 1.78
N LEU A 33 16.83 14.79 1.91
CA LEU A 33 16.78 14.07 3.17
C LEU A 33 18.12 13.36 3.42
N THR A 34 18.71 13.60 4.59
CA THR A 34 20.00 13.02 4.99
C THR A 34 19.81 12.11 6.20
N ASP A 35 20.36 10.88 6.16
CA ASP A 35 20.51 10.00 7.31
C ASP A 35 21.79 10.39 8.07
N VAL A 36 21.61 11.01 9.24
CA VAL A 36 22.70 11.56 10.07
C VAL A 36 23.64 10.47 10.59
N ALA A 37 23.13 9.25 10.80
CA ALA A 37 23.91 8.13 11.30
C ALA A 37 25.12 7.75 10.41
N ASN A 38 25.04 8.06 9.12
CA ASN A 38 26.08 7.77 8.14
C ASN A 38 26.43 8.94 7.22
N GLY A 39 25.79 10.12 7.40
CA GLY A 39 26.00 11.33 6.62
C GLY A 39 25.53 11.23 5.16
N ARG A 40 24.75 10.22 4.78
CA ARG A 40 24.34 9.99 3.39
C ARG A 40 23.02 10.68 3.09
N GLN A 41 22.97 11.38 1.96
CA GLN A 41 21.73 11.84 1.38
C GLN A 41 20.98 10.61 0.83
N ILE A 42 19.76 10.40 1.33
CA ILE A 42 18.94 9.23 0.96
C ILE A 42 17.81 9.58 0.01
N TRP A 43 17.51 10.88 -0.15
CA TRP A 43 16.51 11.36 -1.09
C TRP A 43 16.78 12.83 -1.43
N ALA A 44 16.46 13.22 -2.66
CA ALA A 44 16.43 14.61 -3.11
C ALA A 44 15.41 14.79 -4.22
N GLU A 45 14.70 15.90 -4.20
CA GLU A 45 13.73 16.27 -5.23
C GLU A 45 13.68 17.79 -5.41
N ALA A 46 13.34 18.23 -6.61
CA ALA A 46 13.19 19.63 -6.95
C ALA A 46 11.84 19.89 -7.61
N TYR A 47 11.12 20.85 -7.05
CA TYR A 47 9.79 21.27 -7.50
C TYR A 47 9.94 22.64 -8.17
N THR A 48 9.42 22.79 -9.38
CA THR A 48 9.43 24.07 -10.12
C THR A 48 7.99 24.44 -10.46
N HIS A 49 7.55 25.60 -10.02
CA HIS A 49 6.22 26.09 -10.27
C HIS A 49 6.25 27.54 -10.82
N PRO A 50 5.29 27.91 -11.68
CA PRO A 50 5.11 29.30 -12.07
C PRO A 50 4.85 30.18 -10.85
N LEU A 51 5.44 31.38 -10.84
CA LEU A 51 5.24 32.38 -9.80
C LEU A 51 4.00 33.22 -10.14
N GLU A 52 2.81 32.72 -9.82
CA GLU A 52 1.55 33.42 -10.05
C GLU A 52 1.12 34.20 -8.79
N ALA A 53 0.76 35.47 -8.97
CA ALA A 53 0.23 36.28 -7.89
C ALA A 53 -1.07 35.64 -7.37
N GLY A 54 -1.13 35.38 -6.06
CA GLY A 54 -2.28 34.76 -5.39
C GLY A 54 -2.25 33.22 -5.26
N ARG A 55 -1.33 32.52 -5.95
CA ARG A 55 -1.18 31.05 -5.82
C ARG A 55 -0.02 30.59 -4.94
N LEU A 56 0.75 31.50 -4.37
CA LEU A 56 1.94 31.16 -3.60
C LEU A 56 1.67 30.20 -2.44
N PHE A 57 0.59 30.43 -1.69
CA PHE A 57 0.20 29.53 -0.59
C PHE A 57 -0.25 28.16 -1.08
N ALA A 58 -1.01 28.11 -2.16
CA ALA A 58 -1.43 26.83 -2.76
C ALA A 58 -0.21 26.01 -3.26
N THR A 59 0.74 26.68 -3.91
CA THR A 59 2.01 26.07 -4.36
C THR A 59 2.84 25.58 -3.15
N GLN A 60 2.92 26.35 -2.08
CA GLN A 60 3.61 25.93 -0.85
C GLN A 60 2.96 24.68 -0.23
N GLU A 61 1.63 24.65 -0.14
CA GLU A 61 0.90 23.48 0.37
C GLU A 61 1.07 22.25 -0.51
N GLU A 62 1.08 22.43 -1.83
CA GLU A 62 1.28 21.35 -2.81
C GLU A 62 2.68 20.73 -2.66
N ILE A 63 3.73 21.55 -2.59
CA ILE A 63 5.11 21.10 -2.36
C ILE A 63 5.22 20.42 -0.99
N ALA A 64 4.66 21.02 0.07
CA ALA A 64 4.70 20.43 1.40
C ALA A 64 4.02 19.07 1.44
N ARG A 65 2.84 18.90 0.81
CA ARG A 65 2.15 17.63 0.67
C ARG A 65 2.99 16.59 -0.07
N SER A 66 3.61 16.96 -1.18
CA SER A 66 4.46 16.07 -1.98
C SER A 66 5.67 15.58 -1.16
N VAL A 67 6.32 16.48 -0.45
CA VAL A 67 7.47 16.17 0.42
C VAL A 67 7.04 15.20 1.54
N VAL A 68 5.95 15.52 2.25
CA VAL A 68 5.43 14.66 3.34
C VAL A 68 5.03 13.28 2.82
N ALA A 69 4.36 13.21 1.68
CA ALA A 69 3.99 11.93 1.06
C ALA A 69 5.22 11.07 0.71
N ALA A 70 6.28 11.70 0.18
CA ALA A 70 7.50 10.99 -0.22
C ALA A 70 8.32 10.48 0.98
N ILE A 71 8.41 11.25 2.07
CA ILE A 71 9.35 10.94 3.16
C ILE A 71 8.69 10.40 4.43
N GLY A 72 7.49 10.87 4.77
CA GLY A 72 6.87 10.67 6.09
C GLY A 72 5.75 9.63 6.13
N SER A 73 5.37 9.04 4.99
CA SER A 73 4.36 7.97 4.98
C SER A 73 4.96 6.63 5.46
N GLU A 74 4.08 5.69 5.81
CA GLU A 74 4.43 4.33 6.22
C GLU A 74 5.22 3.56 5.14
N TYR A 75 5.06 3.99 3.88
CA TYR A 75 5.78 3.47 2.71
C TYR A 75 6.79 4.46 2.15
N GLY A 76 7.04 5.57 2.85
CA GLY A 76 7.97 6.63 2.47
C GLY A 76 9.45 6.23 2.56
N ILE A 77 10.31 7.13 2.16
CA ILE A 77 11.77 6.90 2.10
C ILE A 77 12.36 6.52 3.47
N ILE A 78 11.89 7.17 4.55
CA ILE A 78 12.35 6.87 5.92
C ILE A 78 11.96 5.44 6.30
N ALA A 79 10.69 5.06 6.13
CA ALA A 79 10.21 3.72 6.45
C ALA A 79 10.94 2.64 5.63
N ARG A 80 11.16 2.86 4.33
CA ARG A 80 11.93 1.94 3.47
C ARG A 80 13.37 1.78 3.94
N ARG A 81 14.02 2.87 4.35
CA ARG A 81 15.39 2.85 4.87
C ARG A 81 15.48 2.04 6.16
N LEU A 82 14.60 2.30 7.11
CA LEU A 82 14.54 1.58 8.38
C LEU A 82 14.14 0.12 8.19
N SER A 83 13.22 -0.17 7.29
CA SER A 83 12.83 -1.55 6.91
C SER A 83 14.01 -2.37 6.39
N ALA A 84 14.92 -1.75 5.61
CA ALA A 84 16.10 -2.42 5.11
C ALA A 84 17.08 -2.82 6.23
N GLU A 85 17.08 -2.09 7.35
CA GLU A 85 17.85 -2.43 8.55
C GLU A 85 17.16 -3.52 9.38
N ALA A 86 15.85 -3.38 9.60
CA ALA A 86 15.05 -4.37 10.34
C ALA A 86 15.09 -5.76 9.69
N ARG A 87 15.17 -5.84 8.35
CA ARG A 87 15.28 -7.13 7.63
C ARG A 87 16.57 -7.90 7.95
N LYS A 88 17.60 -7.27 8.47
CA LYS A 88 18.86 -7.93 8.83
C LYS A 88 18.79 -8.66 10.19
N LYS A 89 17.77 -8.36 10.99
CA LYS A 89 17.56 -8.98 12.30
C LYS A 89 16.62 -10.20 12.17
N PRO A 90 16.79 -11.26 12.96
CA PRO A 90 15.82 -12.35 13.07
C PRO A 90 14.44 -11.80 13.49
N PRO A 91 13.32 -12.35 12.99
CA PRO A 91 11.97 -11.89 13.36
C PRO A 91 11.69 -11.88 14.87
N ALA A 92 12.31 -12.79 15.59
CA ALA A 92 12.19 -12.92 17.04
C ALA A 92 12.88 -11.81 17.85
N GLU A 93 13.83 -11.09 17.25
CA GLU A 93 14.63 -10.05 17.90
C GLU A 93 14.15 -8.64 17.59
N LEU A 94 13.12 -8.50 16.71
CA LEU A 94 12.56 -7.22 16.33
C LEU A 94 11.79 -6.60 17.51
N ASP A 95 11.97 -5.29 17.72
CA ASP A 95 11.04 -4.53 18.52
C ASP A 95 9.70 -4.33 17.78
N THR A 96 8.73 -3.75 18.46
CA THR A 96 7.37 -3.56 17.91
C THR A 96 7.36 -2.71 16.64
N TYR A 97 8.14 -1.64 16.62
CA TYR A 97 8.22 -0.77 15.43
C TYR A 97 8.96 -1.46 14.28
N GLU A 98 10.04 -2.19 14.57
CA GLU A 98 10.77 -2.98 13.57
C GLU A 98 9.92 -4.10 12.97
N ALA A 99 9.00 -4.70 13.74
CA ALA A 99 8.03 -5.67 13.25
C ALA A 99 7.07 -5.03 12.23
N LEU A 100 6.57 -3.82 12.50
CA LEU A 100 5.76 -3.05 11.54
C LEU A 100 6.56 -2.64 10.31
N LEU A 101 7.81 -2.22 10.44
CA LEU A 101 8.68 -1.91 9.30
C LEU A 101 8.88 -3.13 8.40
N ARG A 102 8.99 -4.33 8.97
CA ARG A 102 9.05 -5.59 8.21
C ARG A 102 7.74 -5.85 7.47
N TYR A 103 6.62 -5.63 8.11
CA TYR A 103 5.30 -5.73 7.48
C TYR A 103 5.17 -4.73 6.32
N TYR A 104 5.54 -3.45 6.47
CA TYR A 104 5.51 -2.48 5.38
C TYR A 104 6.41 -2.88 4.20
N ALA A 105 7.59 -3.45 4.49
CA ALA A 105 8.46 -3.98 3.44
C ALA A 105 7.82 -5.17 2.69
N HIS A 106 7.11 -6.06 3.39
CA HIS A 106 6.35 -7.15 2.80
C HIS A 106 5.25 -6.63 1.87
N GLN A 107 4.52 -5.57 2.26
CA GLN A 107 3.47 -4.99 1.41
C GLN A 107 4.01 -4.41 0.08
N ILE A 108 5.28 -4.00 0.04
CA ILE A 108 5.94 -3.51 -1.18
C ILE A 108 6.45 -4.67 -2.05
N SER A 109 7.03 -5.69 -1.42
CA SER A 109 7.67 -6.83 -2.10
C SER A 109 7.33 -8.13 -1.36
N PRO A 110 6.14 -8.67 -1.60
CA PRO A 110 5.66 -9.86 -0.91
C PRO A 110 6.43 -11.12 -1.33
N SER A 111 6.67 -12.03 -0.37
CA SER A 111 7.19 -13.39 -0.60
C SER A 111 6.65 -14.36 0.45
N VAL A 112 6.60 -15.65 0.16
CA VAL A 112 6.15 -16.69 1.11
C VAL A 112 6.95 -16.63 2.40
N GLU A 113 8.26 -16.46 2.28
CA GLU A 113 9.14 -16.31 3.44
C GLU A 113 8.83 -15.04 4.23
N SER A 114 8.64 -13.89 3.54
CA SER A 114 8.38 -12.62 4.21
C SER A 114 7.06 -12.60 4.96
N ILE A 115 6.01 -13.29 4.48
CA ILE A 115 4.73 -13.33 5.19
C ILE A 115 4.81 -14.13 6.48
N GLN A 116 5.51 -15.29 6.48
CA GLN A 116 5.75 -16.08 7.69
C GLN A 116 6.54 -15.30 8.74
N GLN A 117 7.58 -14.58 8.27
CA GLN A 117 8.37 -13.71 9.12
C GLN A 117 7.57 -12.56 9.71
N CYS A 118 6.61 -12.01 8.95
CA CYS A 118 5.71 -10.96 9.44
C CYS A 118 4.77 -11.51 10.52
N PHE A 119 4.13 -12.67 10.33
CA PHE A 119 3.30 -13.28 11.37
C PHE A 119 4.09 -13.47 12.66
N THR A 120 5.26 -14.12 12.59
CA THR A 120 6.12 -14.35 13.78
C THR A 120 6.49 -13.07 14.50
N ALA A 121 6.86 -12.01 13.76
CA ALA A 121 7.27 -10.74 14.36
C ALA A 121 6.09 -9.97 14.97
N LEU A 122 4.96 -9.91 14.26
CA LEU A 122 3.78 -9.16 14.69
C LEU A 122 3.04 -9.85 15.85
N GLU A 123 2.95 -11.17 15.89
CA GLU A 123 2.38 -11.91 17.02
C GLU A 123 3.15 -11.63 18.31
N ARG A 124 4.48 -11.66 18.26
CA ARG A 124 5.33 -11.29 19.40
C ARG A 124 5.22 -9.83 19.80
N ALA A 125 5.07 -8.94 18.80
CA ALA A 125 4.82 -7.53 19.06
C ALA A 125 3.46 -7.31 19.75
N ALA A 126 2.41 -8.04 19.33
CA ALA A 126 1.10 -8.01 19.94
C ALA A 126 1.06 -8.54 21.39
N GLU A 127 1.90 -9.55 21.70
CA GLU A 127 2.09 -10.06 23.08
C GLU A 127 2.81 -9.03 23.96
N ARG A 128 3.81 -8.37 23.41
CA ARG A 128 4.64 -7.38 24.13
C ARG A 128 3.91 -6.08 24.39
N GLU A 129 3.22 -5.59 23.37
CA GLU A 129 2.51 -4.29 23.38
C GLU A 129 1.06 -4.45 22.91
N PRO A 130 0.20 -5.12 23.70
CA PRO A 130 -1.18 -5.45 23.30
C PRO A 130 -2.09 -4.22 23.11
N GLU A 131 -1.66 -3.05 23.59
CA GLU A 131 -2.37 -1.78 23.46
C GLU A 131 -1.98 -1.01 22.18
N TYR A 132 -0.98 -1.47 21.43
CA TYR A 132 -0.50 -0.78 20.24
C TYR A 132 -1.30 -1.18 19.00
N GLY A 133 -2.27 -0.33 18.61
CA GLY A 133 -3.25 -0.57 17.54
C GLY A 133 -2.68 -0.99 16.18
N PRO A 134 -1.59 -0.37 15.68
CA PRO A 134 -1.03 -0.69 14.36
C PRO A 134 -0.62 -2.16 14.19
N VAL A 135 -0.17 -2.83 15.25
CA VAL A 135 0.18 -4.25 15.19
C VAL A 135 -1.04 -5.12 14.91
N TRP A 136 -2.17 -4.83 15.55
CA TRP A 136 -3.42 -5.55 15.31
C TRP A 136 -3.95 -5.32 13.89
N SER A 137 -3.84 -4.09 13.37
CA SER A 137 -4.19 -3.77 11.99
C SER A 137 -3.29 -4.51 10.98
N ALA A 138 -1.98 -4.60 11.25
CA ALA A 138 -1.06 -5.33 10.41
C ALA A 138 -1.36 -6.84 10.39
N LEU A 139 -1.62 -7.46 11.56
CA LEU A 139 -2.05 -8.86 11.65
C LEU A 139 -3.38 -9.09 10.91
N ALA A 140 -4.35 -8.19 11.06
CA ALA A 140 -5.62 -8.26 10.34
C ALA A 140 -5.40 -8.26 8.83
N THR A 141 -4.50 -7.41 8.32
CA THR A 141 -4.15 -7.38 6.88
C THR A 141 -3.63 -8.72 6.40
N LEU A 142 -2.69 -9.33 7.14
CA LEU A 142 -2.15 -10.64 6.76
C LEU A 142 -3.23 -11.71 6.73
N HIS A 143 -4.14 -11.72 7.70
CA HIS A 143 -5.27 -12.64 7.71
C HIS A 143 -6.26 -12.40 6.56
N CYS A 144 -6.56 -11.15 6.22
CA CYS A 144 -7.35 -10.80 5.03
C CYS A 144 -6.70 -11.35 3.75
N GLN A 145 -5.38 -11.15 3.60
CA GLN A 145 -4.63 -11.63 2.44
C GLN A 145 -4.64 -13.16 2.35
N MET A 146 -4.45 -13.87 3.46
CA MET A 146 -4.50 -15.34 3.48
C MET A 146 -5.90 -15.86 3.13
N TYR A 147 -6.95 -15.22 3.64
CA TYR A 147 -8.33 -15.55 3.27
C TYR A 147 -8.59 -15.31 1.77
N ALA A 148 -8.19 -14.16 1.25
CA ALA A 148 -8.42 -13.78 -0.16
C ALA A 148 -7.73 -14.71 -1.16
N VAL A 149 -6.58 -15.30 -0.81
CA VAL A 149 -5.90 -16.30 -1.65
C VAL A 149 -6.25 -17.75 -1.31
N ASP A 150 -7.22 -17.97 -0.43
CA ASP A 150 -7.63 -19.30 0.02
C ASP A 150 -6.42 -20.15 0.46
N ALA A 151 -5.59 -19.57 1.33
CA ALA A 151 -4.37 -20.21 1.79
C ALA A 151 -4.68 -21.38 2.74
N PRO A 152 -4.06 -22.56 2.55
CA PRO A 152 -4.26 -23.69 3.44
C PRO A 152 -3.89 -23.38 4.89
N GLY A 153 -4.71 -23.81 5.85
CA GLY A 153 -4.51 -23.55 7.28
C GLY A 153 -5.01 -22.17 7.75
N PHE A 154 -5.67 -21.42 6.86
CA PHE A 154 -6.23 -20.10 7.14
C PHE A 154 -7.74 -20.01 6.90
N GLU A 155 -8.46 -21.11 7.11
CA GLU A 155 -9.90 -21.22 6.84
C GLU A 155 -10.72 -20.24 7.71
N GLU A 156 -10.31 -20.02 8.96
CA GLU A 156 -10.96 -19.08 9.91
C GLU A 156 -10.34 -17.66 9.88
N SER A 157 -9.55 -17.35 8.86
CA SER A 157 -8.79 -16.09 8.81
C SER A 157 -9.68 -14.87 8.74
N LEU A 158 -10.86 -14.92 8.11
CA LEU A 158 -11.74 -13.78 8.00
C LEU A 158 -12.27 -13.33 9.38
N ASP A 159 -12.72 -14.26 10.22
CA ASP A 159 -13.17 -13.96 11.57
C ASP A 159 -12.05 -13.39 12.43
N THR A 160 -10.85 -13.94 12.27
CA THR A 160 -9.65 -13.44 12.95
C THR A 160 -9.27 -12.06 12.45
N ALA A 161 -9.32 -11.80 11.14
CA ALA A 161 -9.07 -10.49 10.54
C ALA A 161 -10.04 -9.42 11.07
N LEU A 162 -11.34 -9.71 11.09
CA LEU A 162 -12.36 -8.80 11.62
C LEU A 162 -12.10 -8.47 13.11
N ARG A 163 -11.82 -9.51 13.91
CA ARG A 163 -11.52 -9.32 15.33
C ARG A 163 -10.28 -8.44 15.55
N PHE A 164 -9.22 -8.68 14.80
CA PHE A 164 -7.98 -7.92 14.91
C PHE A 164 -8.13 -6.50 14.35
N ALA A 165 -8.81 -6.32 13.22
CA ALA A 165 -9.08 -4.99 12.65
C ALA A 165 -9.89 -4.11 13.61
N ARG A 166 -10.97 -4.65 14.20
CA ARG A 166 -11.77 -3.95 15.21
C ARG A 166 -10.93 -3.60 16.45
N ARG A 167 -10.05 -4.52 16.88
CA ARG A 167 -9.14 -4.24 18.00
C ARG A 167 -8.14 -3.15 17.65
N GLY A 168 -7.57 -3.14 16.45
CA GLY A 168 -6.67 -2.09 15.98
C GLY A 168 -7.31 -0.71 16.00
N VAL A 169 -8.51 -0.58 15.45
CA VAL A 169 -9.28 0.67 15.46
C VAL A 169 -9.69 1.09 16.87
N LEU A 170 -10.07 0.15 17.75
CA LEU A 170 -10.42 0.46 19.14
C LEU A 170 -9.21 1.05 19.89
N ARG A 171 -8.00 0.55 19.66
CA ARG A 171 -6.77 1.03 20.31
C ARG A 171 -6.23 2.32 19.69
N GLU A 172 -6.49 2.55 18.42
CA GLU A 172 -6.05 3.75 17.72
C GLU A 172 -7.16 4.28 16.77
N PRO A 173 -8.20 4.93 17.32
CA PRO A 173 -9.34 5.39 16.51
C PRO A 173 -8.98 6.39 15.41
N GLY A 174 -7.89 7.13 15.57
CA GLY A 174 -7.35 8.08 14.59
C GLY A 174 -6.48 7.47 13.52
N SER A 175 -6.29 6.14 13.48
CA SER A 175 -5.48 5.47 12.48
C SER A 175 -6.24 5.31 11.16
N GLN A 176 -5.87 6.09 10.15
CA GLN A 176 -6.40 5.95 8.79
C GLN A 176 -6.15 4.54 8.22
N LEU A 177 -4.96 3.95 8.47
CA LEU A 177 -4.65 2.60 8.03
C LEU A 177 -5.52 1.56 8.76
N GLY A 178 -5.71 1.72 10.06
CA GLY A 178 -6.60 0.85 10.84
C GLY A 178 -8.01 0.84 10.27
N ARG A 179 -8.54 2.02 9.91
CA ARG A 179 -9.86 2.16 9.26
C ARG A 179 -9.90 1.47 7.89
N LEU A 180 -8.90 1.68 7.03
CA LEU A 180 -8.80 0.98 5.74
C LEU A 180 -8.76 -0.54 5.88
N ILE A 181 -8.07 -1.05 6.89
CA ILE A 181 -7.99 -2.50 7.11
C ILE A 181 -9.31 -3.06 7.63
N LEU A 182 -10.01 -2.32 8.50
CA LEU A 182 -11.35 -2.72 8.91
C LEU A 182 -12.33 -2.69 7.74
N ALA A 183 -12.24 -1.68 6.85
CA ALA A 183 -13.00 -1.65 5.61
C ALA A 183 -12.70 -2.87 4.72
N TYR A 184 -11.42 -3.24 4.57
CA TYR A 184 -11.05 -4.42 3.77
C TYR A 184 -11.60 -5.73 4.37
N ALA A 185 -11.49 -5.91 5.68
CA ALA A 185 -12.07 -7.07 6.35
C ALA A 185 -13.61 -7.11 6.22
N SER A 186 -14.28 -5.95 6.34
CA SER A 186 -15.73 -5.82 6.13
C SER A 186 -16.14 -6.11 4.69
N TYR A 187 -15.34 -5.66 3.69
CA TYR A 187 -15.52 -6.01 2.29
C TYR A 187 -15.51 -7.53 2.07
N LEU A 188 -14.49 -8.22 2.61
CA LEU A 188 -14.37 -9.68 2.48
C LEU A 188 -15.48 -10.43 3.20
N ALA A 189 -16.10 -9.82 4.21
CA ALA A 189 -17.24 -10.35 4.97
C ALA A 189 -18.60 -9.97 4.35
N ASP A 190 -18.62 -9.29 3.21
CA ASP A 190 -19.83 -8.74 2.55
C ASP A 190 -20.66 -7.80 3.45
N ASP A 191 -20.00 -7.15 4.42
CA ASP A 191 -20.57 -6.10 5.28
C ASP A 191 -20.44 -4.73 4.60
N SER A 192 -21.41 -4.40 3.77
CA SER A 192 -21.38 -3.17 2.95
C SER A 192 -21.47 -1.89 3.79
N GLU A 193 -22.21 -1.91 4.91
CA GLU A 193 -22.39 -0.74 5.77
C GLU A 193 -21.07 -0.36 6.46
N SER A 194 -20.46 -1.31 7.16
CA SER A 194 -19.16 -1.11 7.81
C SER A 194 -18.06 -0.74 6.79
N PHE A 195 -18.08 -1.35 5.60
CA PHE A 195 -17.13 -1.01 4.55
C PHE A 195 -17.16 0.48 4.21
N HIS A 196 -18.34 1.03 3.91
CA HIS A 196 -18.45 2.43 3.51
C HIS A 196 -18.14 3.39 4.67
N GLU A 197 -18.62 3.10 5.87
CA GLU A 197 -18.34 3.92 7.06
C GLU A 197 -16.83 4.04 7.31
N GLU A 198 -16.11 2.93 7.24
CA GLU A 198 -14.68 2.90 7.53
C GLU A 198 -13.84 3.55 6.41
N ILE A 199 -14.23 3.41 5.14
CA ILE A 199 -13.60 4.12 4.01
C ILE A 199 -13.76 5.64 4.17
N GLU A 200 -14.98 6.13 4.41
CA GLU A 200 -15.24 7.56 4.56
C GLU A 200 -14.52 8.14 5.78
N THR A 201 -14.45 7.37 6.87
CA THR A 201 -13.69 7.77 8.06
C THR A 201 -12.18 7.86 7.75
N ALA A 202 -11.60 6.88 7.04
CA ALA A 202 -10.19 6.91 6.65
C ALA A 202 -9.86 8.11 5.76
N LEU A 203 -10.71 8.42 4.78
CA LEU A 203 -10.54 9.57 3.89
C LEU A 203 -10.68 10.91 4.64
N THR A 204 -11.56 10.98 5.64
CA THR A 204 -11.73 12.16 6.49
C THR A 204 -10.52 12.41 7.39
N LEU A 205 -9.96 11.35 7.97
CA LEU A 205 -8.77 11.43 8.83
C LEU A 205 -7.54 11.97 8.08
N ASN A 206 -7.34 11.55 6.83
CA ASN A 206 -6.24 12.06 6.01
C ASN A 206 -6.59 12.11 4.51
N PRO A 207 -7.30 13.15 4.07
CA PRO A 207 -7.74 13.28 2.67
C PRO A 207 -6.57 13.52 1.69
N ASN A 208 -5.38 13.83 2.20
CA ASN A 208 -4.20 14.13 1.40
C ASN A 208 -3.17 12.99 1.37
N SER A 209 -3.41 11.86 2.03
CA SER A 209 -2.55 10.69 1.93
C SER A 209 -2.78 9.96 0.60
N PRO A 210 -1.82 9.95 -0.35
CA PRO A 210 -2.01 9.24 -1.62
C PRO A 210 -2.25 7.75 -1.40
N TYR A 211 -1.61 7.16 -0.37
CA TYR A 211 -1.82 5.75 -0.05
C TYR A 211 -3.26 5.48 0.42
N THR A 212 -3.78 6.28 1.35
CA THR A 212 -5.16 6.15 1.84
C THR A 212 -6.17 6.33 0.72
N VAL A 213 -6.00 7.39 -0.07
CA VAL A 213 -6.89 7.73 -1.18
C VAL A 213 -6.87 6.63 -2.25
N GLY A 214 -5.69 6.16 -2.64
CA GLY A 214 -5.57 5.11 -3.67
C GLY A 214 -6.08 3.75 -3.19
N THR A 215 -5.85 3.41 -1.91
CA THR A 215 -6.39 2.19 -1.31
C THR A 215 -7.92 2.22 -1.24
N ALA A 216 -8.50 3.34 -0.83
CA ALA A 216 -9.94 3.53 -0.84
C ALA A 216 -10.52 3.41 -2.26
N GLY A 217 -9.85 4.03 -3.24
CA GLY A 217 -10.21 3.93 -4.65
C GLY A 217 -10.19 2.48 -5.16
N TYR A 218 -9.12 1.75 -4.86
CA TYR A 218 -8.99 0.35 -5.23
C TYR A 218 -10.09 -0.52 -4.60
N PHE A 219 -10.40 -0.32 -3.31
CA PHE A 219 -11.45 -1.09 -2.63
C PHE A 219 -12.85 -0.78 -3.18
N HIS A 220 -13.16 0.46 -3.57
CA HIS A 220 -14.39 0.78 -4.29
C HIS A 220 -14.47 0.04 -5.64
N ILE A 221 -13.36 -0.02 -6.40
CA ILE A 221 -13.30 -0.75 -7.68
C ILE A 221 -13.56 -2.25 -7.46
N MET A 222 -12.94 -2.85 -6.42
CA MET A 222 -13.17 -4.24 -6.05
C MET A 222 -14.66 -4.53 -5.75
N ARG A 223 -15.40 -3.56 -5.20
CA ARG A 223 -16.86 -3.66 -5.00
C ARG A 223 -17.70 -3.38 -6.26
N GLY A 224 -17.07 -3.08 -7.39
CA GLY A 224 -17.77 -2.66 -8.61
C GLY A 224 -18.24 -1.20 -8.60
N GLU A 225 -17.81 -0.40 -7.64
CA GLU A 225 -18.17 1.03 -7.50
C GLU A 225 -17.17 1.91 -8.27
N PHE A 226 -17.07 1.68 -9.60
CA PHE A 226 -16.05 2.30 -10.47
C PHE A 226 -16.13 3.83 -10.50
N ASP A 227 -17.34 4.40 -10.48
CA ASP A 227 -17.55 5.86 -10.51
C ASP A 227 -16.99 6.57 -9.26
N ARG A 228 -16.87 5.85 -8.13
CA ARG A 228 -16.23 6.32 -6.91
C ARG A 228 -14.74 6.01 -6.90
N GLY A 229 -14.40 4.80 -7.30
CA GLY A 229 -13.05 4.26 -7.15
C GLY A 229 -12.02 4.85 -8.11
N LEU A 230 -12.35 4.98 -9.40
CA LEU A 230 -11.41 5.47 -10.42
C LEU A 230 -10.91 6.89 -10.15
N PRO A 231 -11.76 7.89 -9.84
CA PRO A 231 -11.26 9.24 -9.54
C PRO A 231 -10.33 9.31 -8.32
N LEU A 232 -10.57 8.46 -7.30
CA LEU A 232 -9.68 8.37 -6.14
C LEU A 232 -8.33 7.77 -6.51
N LEU A 233 -8.34 6.71 -7.33
CA LEU A 233 -7.13 6.04 -7.79
C LEU A 233 -6.28 6.96 -8.67
N ASP A 234 -6.90 7.67 -9.63
CA ASP A 234 -6.25 8.67 -10.49
C ASP A 234 -5.57 9.77 -9.66
N ARG A 235 -6.30 10.31 -8.68
CA ARG A 235 -5.78 11.34 -7.78
C ARG A 235 -4.58 10.85 -6.97
N ALA A 236 -4.63 9.62 -6.48
CA ALA A 236 -3.55 9.03 -5.69
C ALA A 236 -2.28 8.81 -6.51
N ILE A 237 -2.42 8.29 -7.73
CA ILE A 237 -1.30 8.03 -8.65
C ILE A 237 -0.66 9.34 -9.10
N ALA A 238 -1.47 10.34 -9.46
CA ALA A 238 -0.97 11.67 -9.83
C ALA A 238 -0.21 12.36 -8.67
N ALA A 239 -0.66 12.15 -7.42
CA ALA A 239 -0.03 12.74 -6.24
C ALA A 239 1.24 12.02 -5.78
N ASN A 240 1.45 10.76 -6.16
CA ASN A 240 2.63 9.98 -5.79
C ASN A 240 3.14 9.12 -6.95
N PRO A 241 4.13 9.57 -7.72
CA PRO A 241 4.73 8.79 -8.80
C PRO A 241 5.34 7.44 -8.35
N CYS A 242 5.66 7.30 -7.05
CA CYS A 242 6.14 6.06 -6.44
C CYS A 242 5.03 5.26 -5.74
N HIS A 243 3.79 5.36 -6.22
CA HIS A 243 2.65 4.64 -5.68
C HIS A 243 2.85 3.11 -5.71
N PRO A 244 2.13 2.34 -4.89
CA PRO A 244 2.19 0.88 -4.93
C PRO A 244 1.72 0.34 -6.29
N ASN A 245 2.49 -0.58 -6.88
CA ASN A 245 2.18 -1.15 -8.19
C ASN A 245 0.84 -1.91 -8.22
N TRP A 246 0.35 -2.40 -7.08
CA TRP A 246 -0.95 -3.07 -7.02
C TRP A 246 -2.15 -2.13 -7.30
N PHE A 247 -1.96 -0.81 -7.25
CA PHE A 247 -2.98 0.14 -7.71
C PHE A 247 -3.37 -0.08 -9.17
N HIS A 248 -2.44 -0.51 -10.02
CA HIS A 248 -2.71 -0.86 -11.42
C HIS A 248 -3.74 -1.99 -11.56
N GLY A 249 -3.90 -2.85 -10.54
CA GLY A 249 -4.95 -3.86 -10.51
C GLY A 249 -6.36 -3.30 -10.64
N GLY A 250 -6.62 -2.09 -10.12
CA GLY A 250 -7.89 -1.41 -10.28
C GLY A 250 -8.22 -1.08 -11.75
N TYR A 251 -7.22 -0.61 -12.50
CA TYR A 251 -7.40 -0.38 -13.94
C TYR A 251 -7.54 -1.68 -14.72
N VAL A 252 -6.80 -2.74 -14.35
CA VAL A 252 -6.96 -4.06 -14.96
C VAL A 252 -8.42 -4.53 -14.84
N ILE A 253 -9.00 -4.46 -13.64
CA ILE A 253 -10.40 -4.85 -13.41
C ILE A 253 -11.35 -3.99 -14.26
N ASN A 254 -11.14 -2.67 -14.31
CA ASN A 254 -11.97 -1.77 -15.09
C ASN A 254 -11.90 -2.05 -16.60
N TYR A 255 -10.69 -2.23 -17.15
CA TYR A 255 -10.52 -2.51 -18.59
C TYR A 255 -11.03 -3.89 -18.97
N LEU A 256 -10.88 -4.92 -18.12
CA LEU A 256 -11.50 -6.22 -18.31
C LEU A 256 -13.03 -6.13 -18.39
N ARG A 257 -13.65 -5.37 -17.49
CA ARG A 257 -15.09 -5.11 -17.51
C ARG A 257 -15.56 -4.42 -18.79
N GLN A 258 -14.73 -3.50 -19.32
CA GLN A 258 -15.01 -2.76 -20.56
C GLN A 258 -14.64 -3.53 -21.82
N GLN A 259 -14.02 -4.72 -21.68
CA GLN A 259 -13.46 -5.52 -22.79
C GLN A 259 -12.33 -4.82 -23.56
N GLU A 260 -11.66 -3.86 -22.90
CA GLU A 260 -10.50 -3.13 -23.44
C GLU A 260 -9.21 -3.91 -23.12
N TYR A 261 -9.10 -5.08 -23.76
CA TYR A 261 -8.07 -6.08 -23.40
C TYR A 261 -6.63 -5.61 -23.63
N ASP A 262 -6.38 -4.78 -24.65
CA ASP A 262 -5.04 -4.22 -24.91
C ASP A 262 -4.60 -3.28 -23.79
N LEU A 263 -5.53 -2.45 -23.28
CA LEU A 263 -5.28 -1.59 -22.12
C LEU A 263 -5.11 -2.40 -20.84
N ALA A 264 -5.94 -3.43 -20.65
CA ALA A 264 -5.78 -4.36 -19.52
C ALA A 264 -4.41 -5.05 -19.54
N LEU A 265 -3.89 -5.43 -20.74
CA LEU A 265 -2.58 -6.05 -20.89
C LEU A 265 -1.44 -5.09 -20.53
N LEU A 266 -1.56 -3.82 -20.90
CA LEU A 266 -0.60 -2.78 -20.54
C LEU A 266 -0.54 -2.58 -19.01
N GLU A 267 -1.69 -2.50 -18.36
CA GLU A 267 -1.78 -2.28 -16.91
C GLU A 267 -1.30 -3.50 -16.11
N VAL A 268 -1.66 -4.71 -16.51
CA VAL A 268 -1.23 -5.92 -15.78
C VAL A 268 0.28 -6.12 -15.79
N GLN A 269 0.99 -5.61 -16.81
CA GLN A 269 2.45 -5.62 -16.88
C GLN A 269 3.11 -4.69 -15.85
N ASN A 270 2.41 -3.64 -15.44
CA ASN A 270 2.85 -2.71 -14.41
C ASN A 270 2.54 -3.21 -12.99
N HIS A 271 1.68 -4.21 -12.87
CA HIS A 271 1.33 -4.81 -11.60
C HIS A 271 2.48 -5.67 -11.07
N SER A 272 2.87 -5.48 -9.82
CA SER A 272 3.86 -6.37 -9.16
C SER A 272 3.30 -7.78 -9.00
N PRO A 273 4.14 -8.82 -9.14
CA PRO A 273 3.72 -10.17 -8.82
C PRO A 273 3.34 -10.22 -7.34
N TYR A 274 2.05 -10.25 -7.07
CA TYR A 274 1.53 -10.64 -5.77
C TYR A 274 1.73 -12.15 -5.63
N LEU A 275 2.00 -12.66 -4.43
CA LEU A 275 2.12 -14.09 -4.15
C LEU A 275 0.76 -14.79 -4.27
N SER A 276 0.22 -14.81 -5.48
CA SER A 276 -1.13 -15.28 -5.69
C SER A 276 -1.32 -15.70 -7.13
N TYR A 277 -2.06 -16.77 -7.31
CA TYR A 277 -2.54 -17.24 -8.60
C TYR A 277 -3.40 -16.20 -9.36
N TRP A 278 -3.83 -15.11 -8.70
CA TRP A 278 -4.67 -14.08 -9.32
C TRP A 278 -3.95 -13.33 -10.45
N LEU A 279 -2.67 -13.01 -10.30
CA LEU A 279 -1.93 -12.31 -11.35
C LEU A 279 -1.75 -13.18 -12.61
N PRO A 280 -1.24 -14.43 -12.53
CA PRO A 280 -1.22 -15.28 -13.72
C PRO A 280 -2.62 -15.60 -14.25
N ALA A 281 -3.67 -15.67 -13.42
CA ALA A 281 -5.04 -15.82 -13.90
C ALA A 281 -5.50 -14.60 -14.73
N ALA A 282 -5.18 -13.38 -14.30
CA ALA A 282 -5.47 -12.17 -15.07
C ALA A 282 -4.74 -12.16 -16.42
N PHE A 283 -3.43 -12.50 -16.45
CA PHE A 283 -2.69 -12.64 -17.72
C PHE A 283 -3.33 -13.69 -18.64
N ALA A 284 -3.68 -14.86 -18.12
CA ALA A 284 -4.31 -15.91 -18.90
C ALA A 284 -5.64 -15.48 -19.50
N ALA A 285 -6.49 -14.78 -18.72
CA ALA A 285 -7.77 -14.27 -19.19
C ALA A 285 -7.59 -13.21 -20.30
N ILE A 286 -6.71 -12.22 -20.07
CA ILE A 286 -6.45 -11.14 -21.04
C ILE A 286 -5.86 -11.70 -22.34
N LEU A 287 -4.80 -12.51 -22.25
CA LEU A 287 -4.14 -13.08 -23.41
C LEU A 287 -5.06 -14.01 -24.21
N GLY A 288 -5.89 -14.80 -23.52
CA GLY A 288 -6.93 -15.60 -24.16
C GLY A 288 -7.94 -14.77 -24.92
N SER A 289 -8.35 -13.62 -24.37
CA SER A 289 -9.33 -12.69 -24.99
C SER A 289 -8.77 -11.99 -26.22
N VAL A 290 -7.46 -11.73 -26.30
CA VAL A 290 -6.80 -11.16 -27.50
C VAL A 290 -6.29 -12.22 -28.48
N GLY A 291 -6.62 -13.50 -28.27
CA GLY A 291 -6.27 -14.61 -29.17
C GLY A 291 -4.82 -15.14 -29.04
N ARG A 292 -4.05 -14.69 -28.03
CA ARG A 292 -2.68 -15.18 -27.73
C ARG A 292 -2.74 -16.47 -26.90
N ILE A 293 -3.34 -17.51 -27.49
CA ILE A 293 -3.76 -18.73 -26.78
C ILE A 293 -2.58 -19.50 -26.15
N ASP A 294 -1.43 -19.60 -26.85
CA ASP A 294 -0.31 -20.37 -26.31
C ASP A 294 0.35 -19.69 -25.11
N GLU A 295 0.41 -18.36 -25.11
CA GLU A 295 0.86 -17.59 -23.96
C GLU A 295 -0.14 -17.68 -22.81
N ALA A 296 -1.43 -17.60 -23.10
CA ALA A 296 -2.48 -17.80 -22.09
C ALA A 296 -2.38 -19.16 -21.40
N LYS A 297 -2.09 -20.25 -22.15
CA LYS A 297 -1.87 -21.58 -21.59
C LYS A 297 -0.68 -21.62 -20.63
N THR A 298 0.42 -20.93 -20.96
CA THR A 298 1.61 -20.86 -20.09
C THR A 298 1.25 -20.26 -18.73
N TYR A 299 0.44 -19.20 -18.69
CA TYR A 299 -0.03 -18.61 -17.44
C TYR A 299 -1.05 -19.52 -16.72
N LEU A 300 -1.90 -20.24 -17.44
CA LEU A 300 -2.82 -21.21 -16.83
C LEU A 300 -2.06 -22.35 -16.13
N GLU A 301 -0.94 -22.81 -16.65
CA GLU A 301 -0.11 -23.79 -15.95
C GLU A 301 0.45 -23.22 -14.64
N GLN A 302 0.89 -21.95 -14.63
CA GLN A 302 1.31 -21.28 -13.38
C GLN A 302 0.16 -21.17 -12.36
N VAL A 303 -1.07 -20.92 -12.81
CA VAL A 303 -2.25 -20.94 -11.93
C VAL A 303 -2.44 -22.33 -11.34
N LYS A 304 -2.37 -23.39 -12.13
CA LYS A 304 -2.54 -24.77 -11.66
C LYS A 304 -1.43 -25.20 -10.69
N GLU A 305 -0.20 -24.75 -10.91
CA GLU A 305 0.92 -25.02 -9.99
C GLU A 305 0.68 -24.37 -8.61
N GLN A 306 0.16 -23.14 -8.58
CA GLN A 306 -0.09 -22.41 -7.34
C GLN A 306 -1.42 -22.80 -6.67
N LYS A 307 -2.44 -23.13 -7.45
CA LYS A 307 -3.78 -23.47 -7.01
C LYS A 307 -4.35 -24.59 -7.89
N PRO A 308 -4.02 -25.88 -7.59
CA PRO A 308 -4.42 -27.02 -8.43
C PRO A 308 -5.93 -27.16 -8.62
N ASP A 309 -6.72 -26.76 -7.64
CA ASP A 309 -8.19 -26.82 -7.64
C ASP A 309 -8.87 -25.57 -8.23
N PHE A 310 -8.09 -24.57 -8.73
CA PHE A 310 -8.62 -23.33 -9.26
C PHE A 310 -9.72 -23.55 -10.32
N GLY A 311 -9.50 -24.44 -11.29
CA GLY A 311 -10.45 -24.66 -12.37
C GLY A 311 -11.83 -25.14 -11.89
N SER A 312 -11.89 -25.96 -10.84
CA SER A 312 -13.14 -26.45 -10.25
C SER A 312 -13.78 -25.46 -9.29
N ARG A 313 -12.99 -24.57 -8.68
CA ARG A 313 -13.44 -23.60 -7.65
C ARG A 313 -13.38 -22.16 -8.11
N ALA A 314 -13.07 -21.88 -9.37
CA ALA A 314 -12.86 -20.52 -9.88
C ALA A 314 -14.00 -19.56 -9.48
N HIS A 315 -15.27 -19.99 -9.64
CA HIS A 315 -16.42 -19.15 -9.31
C HIS A 315 -16.52 -18.86 -7.79
N GLU A 316 -16.19 -19.81 -6.93
CA GLU A 316 -16.15 -19.61 -5.48
C GLU A 316 -15.03 -18.63 -5.10
N LEU A 317 -13.84 -18.83 -5.67
CA LEU A 317 -12.67 -18.01 -5.42
C LEU A 317 -12.88 -16.55 -5.89
N PHE A 318 -13.51 -16.35 -7.06
CA PHE A 318 -13.89 -15.03 -7.52
C PHE A 318 -14.88 -14.34 -6.58
N ARG A 319 -15.92 -15.04 -6.10
CA ARG A 319 -16.86 -14.48 -5.12
C ARG A 319 -16.26 -14.10 -3.79
N ARG A 320 -15.10 -14.69 -3.45
CA ARG A 320 -14.40 -14.41 -2.19
C ARG A 320 -13.61 -13.10 -2.25
N THR A 321 -13.24 -12.65 -3.45
CA THR A 321 -12.30 -11.54 -3.65
C THR A 321 -12.76 -10.47 -4.63
N LEU A 322 -13.77 -10.74 -5.42
CA LEU A 322 -14.40 -9.87 -6.41
C LEU A 322 -15.92 -10.07 -6.37
#